data_21889e73ea0a051184f10fdf9f9e4d9d
#
_entry.id   21889e73ea0a051184f10fdf9f9e4d9d
#
_cell.length_a   1.000
_cell.length_b   1.000
_cell.length_c   1.000
_cell.angle_alpha   90.00
_cell.angle_beta   90.00
_cell.angle_gamma   90.00
#
_symmetry.space_group_name_H-M   'P 1'
#
loop_
_entity.id
_entity.type
_entity.pdbx_description
1 polymer ?
#
loop_
_entity_poly.entity_id
_entity_poly.type
_entity_poly.pdbx_seq_one_letter_code
_entity_poly.pdbx_strand_id
1 'polypeptide(L)'
;MITILAGGSGSVKLVRGFASQRSDVNVVTNVGDNYWLYGMYICPDIDTITYGLADLLDHDKGWGIKKDTFGFLRQMEIFGEETWFRIGDRDTATHLTRTNMLKNGKSLSDITKWMAEKFSIEIKIIPVTEDRKSVV
;
A
#
# COMPACT_ATOMS: atom_id res chain seq x y z
N MET A 1 1.97 23.77 7.08
CA MET A 1 1.67 22.33 6.96
C MET A 1 0.59 22.11 5.90
N ILE A 2 0.78 21.16 5.04
CA ILE A 2 -0.19 20.79 4.01
C ILE A 2 -0.68 19.37 4.28
N THR A 3 -2.00 19.16 4.21
CA THR A 3 -2.60 17.83 4.29
C THR A 3 -3.30 17.53 2.97
N ILE A 4 -2.96 16.42 2.36
CA ILE A 4 -3.50 15.99 1.08
C ILE A 4 -4.39 14.77 1.32
N LEU A 5 -5.63 14.82 0.83
CA LEU A 5 -6.52 13.66 0.81
C LEU A 5 -6.23 12.90 -0.48
N ALA A 6 -5.73 11.69 -0.35
CA ALA A 6 -5.27 10.91 -1.49
C ALA A 6 -6.01 9.59 -1.60
N GLY A 7 -6.45 9.29 -2.80
CA GLY A 7 -6.93 7.96 -3.18
C GLY A 7 -6.21 7.56 -4.46
N GLY A 8 -5.87 6.35 -4.66
CA GLY A 8 -5.36 5.78 -5.87
C GLY A 8 -4.18 6.48 -6.57
N SER A 9 -3.90 6.00 -7.78
CA SER A 9 -2.73 6.42 -8.57
C SER A 9 -2.79 7.86 -9.05
N GLY A 10 -3.99 8.43 -9.23
CA GLY A 10 -4.14 9.80 -9.67
C GLY A 10 -3.58 10.83 -8.70
N SER A 11 -3.48 10.50 -7.42
CA SER A 11 -2.96 11.38 -6.39
C SER A 11 -1.45 11.37 -6.28
N VAL A 12 -0.78 10.38 -6.83
CA VAL A 12 0.67 10.17 -6.63
C VAL A 12 1.49 11.35 -7.13
N LYS A 13 1.18 11.85 -8.32
CA LYS A 13 1.92 12.99 -8.89
C LYS A 13 1.80 14.24 -8.02
N LEU A 14 0.61 14.50 -7.51
CA LEU A 14 0.37 15.64 -6.63
C LEU A 14 1.18 15.51 -5.34
N VAL A 15 1.09 14.34 -4.71
CA VAL A 15 1.82 14.07 -3.45
C VAL A 15 3.32 14.17 -3.66
N ARG A 16 3.85 13.59 -4.73
CA ARG A 16 5.28 13.66 -5.05
C ARG A 16 5.73 15.10 -5.30
N GLY A 17 4.91 15.87 -6.00
CA GLY A 17 5.20 17.27 -6.27
C GLY A 17 5.37 18.08 -4.98
N PHE A 18 4.45 17.92 -4.03
CA PHE A 18 4.56 18.61 -2.74
C PHE A 18 5.72 18.06 -1.91
N ALA A 19 5.90 16.74 -1.86
CA ALA A 19 6.95 16.10 -1.07
C ALA A 19 8.36 16.50 -1.53
N SER A 20 8.55 16.78 -2.82
CA SER A 20 9.84 17.19 -3.36
C SER A 20 10.24 18.61 -2.94
N GLN A 21 9.29 19.44 -2.52
CA GLN A 21 9.52 20.84 -2.21
C GLN A 21 9.44 21.17 -0.72
N ARG A 22 8.81 20.30 0.06
CA ARG A 22 8.62 20.55 1.49
C ARG A 22 8.43 19.25 2.25
N SER A 23 8.83 19.24 3.51
CA SER A 23 8.76 18.08 4.40
C SER A 23 7.54 18.08 5.34
N ASP A 24 6.80 19.19 5.40
CA ASP A 24 5.64 19.34 6.28
C ASP A 24 4.33 18.94 5.59
N VAL A 25 4.37 17.83 4.87
CA VAL A 25 3.24 17.28 4.12
C VAL A 25 2.71 16.05 4.86
N ASN A 26 1.40 16.02 5.06
CA ASN A 26 0.68 14.84 5.53
C ASN A 26 -0.22 14.34 4.42
N VAL A 27 -0.26 13.03 4.24
CA VAL A 27 -1.14 12.41 3.25
C VAL A 27 -2.13 11.51 4.00
N VAL A 28 -3.41 11.81 3.86
CA VAL A 28 -4.49 10.98 4.41
C VAL A 28 -5.03 10.11 3.29
N THR A 29 -4.93 8.80 3.46
CA THR A 29 -5.27 7.84 2.43
C THR A 29 -6.62 7.18 2.67
N ASN A 30 -7.32 6.90 1.57
CA ASN A 30 -8.56 6.13 1.59
C ASN A 30 -8.29 4.68 2.05
N VAL A 31 -9.22 4.12 2.80
CA VAL A 31 -9.21 2.72 3.20
C VAL A 31 -10.45 1.97 2.71
N GLY A 32 -11.31 2.65 1.95
CA GLY A 32 -12.56 2.08 1.47
C GLY A 32 -12.39 0.89 0.56
N ASP A 33 -11.27 0.80 -0.14
CA ASP A 33 -10.98 -0.30 -1.05
C ASP A 33 -10.11 -1.39 -0.43
N ASN A 34 -9.78 -1.29 0.86
CA ASN A 34 -9.04 -2.33 1.56
C ASN A 34 -9.88 -3.61 1.63
N TYR A 35 -9.23 -4.77 1.47
CA TYR A 35 -9.93 -6.05 1.55
C TYR A 35 -8.97 -7.20 1.87
N TRP A 36 -9.55 -8.34 2.21
CA TRP A 36 -8.79 -9.55 2.51
C TRP A 36 -8.67 -10.43 1.26
N LEU A 37 -7.45 -10.83 0.94
CA LEU A 37 -7.16 -11.70 -0.19
C LEU A 37 -6.10 -12.73 0.24
N TYR A 38 -6.38 -14.01 0.06
CA TYR A 38 -5.50 -15.12 0.45
C TYR A 38 -5.07 -15.05 1.92
N GLY A 39 -5.93 -14.55 2.79
CA GLY A 39 -5.60 -14.35 4.21
C GLY A 39 -4.72 -13.13 4.49
N MET A 40 -4.44 -12.30 3.49
CA MET A 40 -3.66 -11.08 3.64
C MET A 40 -4.55 -9.84 3.54
N TYR A 41 -4.25 -8.83 4.32
CA TYR A 41 -4.95 -7.54 4.28
C TYR A 41 -4.32 -6.63 3.25
N ILE A 42 -5.06 -6.35 2.20
CA ILE A 42 -4.62 -5.54 1.05
C ILE A 42 -5.11 -4.11 1.23
N CYS A 43 -4.20 -3.15 1.12
CA CYS A 43 -4.49 -1.72 1.24
C CYS A 43 -4.04 -0.99 -0.02
N PRO A 44 -4.84 -1.02 -1.09
CA PRO A 44 -4.38 -0.53 -2.41
C PRO A 44 -3.94 0.93 -2.40
N ASP A 45 -4.71 1.81 -1.77
CA ASP A 45 -4.39 3.25 -1.82
C ASP A 45 -3.18 3.58 -0.94
N ILE A 46 -3.08 2.99 0.24
CA ILE A 46 -1.89 3.15 1.09
C ILE A 46 -0.65 2.72 0.34
N ASP A 47 -0.70 1.56 -0.30
CA ASP A 47 0.46 0.99 -0.98
C ASP A 47 0.84 1.78 -2.22
N THR A 48 -0.14 2.23 -2.99
CA THR A 48 0.11 3.06 -4.18
C THR A 48 0.83 4.36 -3.80
N ILE A 49 0.39 5.03 -2.76
CA ILE A 49 1.05 6.25 -2.27
C ILE A 49 2.45 5.93 -1.72
N THR A 50 2.56 4.88 -0.93
CA THR A 50 3.84 4.45 -0.36
C THR A 50 4.85 4.12 -1.46
N TYR A 51 4.46 3.30 -2.42
CA TYR A 51 5.33 2.94 -3.54
C TYR A 51 5.66 4.16 -4.42
N GLY A 52 4.69 5.04 -4.62
CA GLY A 52 4.90 6.27 -5.37
C GLY A 52 5.95 7.17 -4.74
N LEU A 53 5.90 7.33 -3.43
CA LEU A 53 6.87 8.16 -2.70
C LEU A 53 8.23 7.50 -2.57
N ALA A 54 8.29 6.17 -2.60
CA ALA A 54 9.53 5.40 -2.57
C ALA A 54 10.16 5.22 -3.95
N ASP A 55 9.55 5.76 -4.99
CA ASP A 55 9.97 5.58 -6.39
C ASP A 55 9.97 4.10 -6.82
N LEU A 56 9.01 3.34 -6.32
CA LEU A 56 8.85 1.92 -6.62
C LEU A 56 7.59 1.62 -7.43
N LEU A 57 6.70 2.59 -7.59
CA LEU A 57 5.41 2.38 -8.25
C LEU A 57 5.60 2.02 -9.72
N ASP A 58 4.85 1.03 -10.18
CA ASP A 58 4.70 0.74 -11.60
C ASP A 58 3.73 1.76 -12.21
N HIS A 59 4.27 2.80 -12.81
CA HIS A 59 3.48 3.91 -13.37
C HIS A 59 2.63 3.48 -14.57
N ASP A 60 3.03 2.45 -15.30
CA ASP A 60 2.28 1.96 -16.45
C ASP A 60 0.97 1.31 -16.02
N LYS A 61 1.00 0.55 -14.92
CA LYS A 61 -0.19 -0.05 -14.34
C LYS A 61 -0.93 0.90 -13.42
N GLY A 62 -0.23 1.81 -12.75
CA GLY A 62 -0.77 2.69 -11.71
C GLY A 62 -0.87 2.03 -10.33
N TRP A 63 -0.34 0.82 -10.16
CA TRP A 63 -0.33 0.07 -8.90
C TRP A 63 0.79 -0.96 -8.90
N GLY A 64 1.12 -1.47 -7.73
CA GLY A 64 2.18 -2.47 -7.59
C GLY A 64 3.59 -1.90 -7.72
N ILE A 65 4.56 -2.79 -7.66
CA ILE A 65 5.99 -2.44 -7.71
C ILE A 65 6.51 -2.65 -9.12
N LYS A 66 7.23 -1.65 -9.64
CA LYS A 66 7.83 -1.76 -10.98
C LYS A 66 8.80 -2.92 -11.06
N LYS A 67 8.79 -3.65 -12.18
CA LYS A 67 9.66 -4.81 -12.44
C LYS A 67 9.49 -5.94 -11.43
N ASP A 68 8.31 -6.03 -10.79
CA ASP A 68 8.03 -7.14 -9.89
C ASP A 68 7.84 -8.44 -10.68
N THR A 69 8.00 -9.55 -9.98
CA THR A 69 7.79 -10.89 -10.52
C THR A 69 6.49 -11.48 -10.00
N PHE A 70 6.02 -12.58 -10.57
CA PHE A 70 4.69 -13.13 -10.28
C PHE A 70 4.72 -14.65 -10.03
N GLY A 71 5.81 -15.15 -9.46
CA GLY A 71 5.95 -16.57 -9.16
C GLY A 71 4.93 -17.08 -8.14
N PHE A 72 4.67 -16.30 -7.08
CA PHE A 72 3.64 -16.61 -6.10
C PHE A 72 2.27 -16.74 -6.76
N LEU A 73 1.88 -15.76 -7.55
CA LEU A 73 0.55 -15.75 -8.17
C LEU A 73 0.39 -16.88 -9.17
N ARG A 74 1.45 -17.19 -9.91
CA ARG A 74 1.46 -18.32 -10.86
C ARG A 74 1.25 -19.65 -10.15
N GLN A 75 1.87 -19.82 -8.98
CA GLN A 75 1.67 -21.03 -8.19
C GLN A 75 0.24 -21.12 -7.63
N MET A 76 -0.34 -19.98 -7.25
CA MET A 76 -1.73 -19.94 -6.81
C MET A 76 -2.68 -20.35 -7.94
N GLU A 77 -2.41 -19.94 -9.17
CA GLU A 77 -3.18 -20.40 -10.34
C GLU A 77 -3.10 -21.93 -10.49
N ILE A 78 -1.90 -22.49 -10.33
CA ILE A 78 -1.71 -23.94 -10.41
C ILE A 78 -2.54 -24.66 -9.35
N PHE A 79 -2.69 -24.08 -8.17
CA PHE A 79 -3.52 -24.65 -7.09
C PHE A 79 -5.01 -24.41 -7.29
N GLY A 80 -5.41 -23.71 -8.35
CA GLY A 80 -6.82 -23.47 -8.66
C GLY A 80 -7.43 -22.27 -7.99
N GLU A 81 -6.63 -21.40 -7.40
CA GLU A 81 -7.11 -20.16 -6.79
C GLU A 81 -7.46 -19.12 -7.85
N GLU A 82 -8.40 -18.23 -7.52
CA GLU A 82 -8.70 -17.09 -8.37
C GLU A 82 -7.56 -16.07 -8.29
N THR A 83 -7.08 -15.62 -9.45
CA THR A 83 -5.92 -14.73 -9.53
C THR A 83 -6.23 -13.47 -10.35
N TRP A 84 -7.45 -12.97 -10.24
CA TRP A 84 -7.88 -11.77 -10.95
C TRP A 84 -7.13 -10.51 -10.49
N PHE A 85 -6.73 -10.45 -9.23
CA PHE A 85 -5.94 -9.34 -8.69
C PHE A 85 -4.46 -9.69 -8.79
N ARG A 86 -3.76 -8.99 -9.66
CA ARG A 86 -2.37 -9.31 -10.02
C ARG A 86 -1.40 -8.74 -9.00
N ILE A 87 -1.10 -9.50 -7.96
CA ILE A 87 -0.10 -9.11 -6.95
C ILE A 87 1.25 -9.72 -7.30
N GLY A 88 2.30 -8.88 -7.25
CA GLY A 88 3.66 -9.34 -7.48
C GLY A 88 4.30 -9.94 -6.22
N ASP A 89 5.44 -10.56 -6.39
CA ASP A 89 6.16 -11.23 -5.30
C ASP A 89 6.62 -10.24 -4.23
N ARG A 90 7.18 -9.11 -4.63
CA ARG A 90 7.60 -8.07 -3.68
C ARG A 90 6.42 -7.39 -3.02
N ASP A 91 5.37 -7.13 -3.79
CA ASP A 91 4.12 -6.58 -3.27
C ASP A 91 3.48 -7.54 -2.26
N THR A 92 3.54 -8.84 -2.52
CA THR A 92 3.06 -9.87 -1.57
C THR A 92 3.75 -9.74 -0.21
N ALA A 93 5.05 -9.46 -0.19
CA ALA A 93 5.78 -9.26 1.06
C ALA A 93 5.20 -8.09 1.88
N THR A 94 4.78 -7.02 1.21
CA THR A 94 4.10 -5.90 1.87
C THR A 94 2.81 -6.34 2.54
N HIS A 95 1.97 -7.06 1.82
CA HIS A 95 0.68 -7.53 2.33
C HIS A 95 0.85 -8.50 3.50
N LEU A 96 1.77 -9.44 3.37
CA LEU A 96 2.02 -10.43 4.40
C LEU A 96 2.57 -9.80 5.67
N THR A 97 3.53 -8.89 5.53
CA THR A 97 4.13 -8.19 6.67
C THR A 97 3.08 -7.36 7.41
N ARG A 98 2.27 -6.60 6.68
CA ARG A 98 1.16 -5.85 7.27
C ARG A 98 0.22 -6.76 8.04
N THR A 99 -0.17 -7.87 7.43
CA THR A 99 -1.12 -8.81 8.03
C THR A 99 -0.58 -9.39 9.32
N ASN A 100 0.70 -9.78 9.35
CA ASN A 100 1.33 -10.30 10.56
C ASN A 100 1.39 -9.25 11.67
N MET A 101 1.70 -8.01 11.33
CA MET A 101 1.73 -6.93 12.31
C MET A 101 0.33 -6.64 12.88
N LEU A 102 -0.71 -6.67 12.03
CA LEU A 102 -2.10 -6.55 12.49
C LEU A 102 -2.47 -7.66 13.46
N LYS A 103 -2.10 -8.90 13.16
CA LYS A 103 -2.35 -10.05 14.04
C LYS A 103 -1.64 -9.90 15.37
N ASN A 104 -0.52 -9.21 15.42
CA ASN A 104 0.24 -8.96 16.63
C ASN A 104 -0.24 -7.70 17.40
N GLY A 105 -1.37 -7.15 16.99
CA GLY A 105 -2.00 -6.04 17.73
C GLY A 105 -1.56 -4.64 17.32
N LYS A 106 -0.75 -4.50 16.27
CA LYS A 106 -0.37 -3.18 15.77
C LYS A 106 -1.54 -2.53 15.04
N SER A 107 -1.66 -1.20 15.17
CA SER A 107 -2.66 -0.44 14.42
C SER A 107 -2.24 -0.26 12.97
N LEU A 108 -3.22 -0.04 12.09
CA LEU A 108 -2.93 0.23 10.69
C LEU A 108 -2.07 1.48 10.52
N SER A 109 -2.31 2.53 11.31
CA SER A 109 -1.51 3.76 11.30
C SER A 109 -0.06 3.49 11.67
N ASP A 110 0.19 2.71 12.71
CA ASP A 110 1.54 2.38 13.15
C ASP A 110 2.28 1.54 12.10
N ILE A 111 1.58 0.59 11.50
CA ILE A 111 2.15 -0.26 10.44
C ILE A 111 2.52 0.59 9.22
N THR A 112 1.63 1.47 8.81
CA THR A 112 1.84 2.35 7.66
C THR A 112 3.05 3.26 7.90
N LYS A 113 3.15 3.83 9.09
CA LYS A 113 4.31 4.66 9.49
C LYS A 113 5.60 3.85 9.48
N TRP A 114 5.58 2.66 10.07
CA TRP A 114 6.75 1.78 10.11
C TRP A 114 7.23 1.42 8.71
N MET A 115 6.29 1.10 7.82
CA MET A 115 6.62 0.72 6.45
C MET A 115 7.19 1.90 5.66
N ALA A 116 6.62 3.09 5.83
CA ALA A 116 7.14 4.30 5.21
C ALA A 116 8.58 4.58 5.65
N GLU A 117 8.88 4.39 6.92
CA GLU A 117 10.24 4.52 7.45
C GLU A 117 11.20 3.52 6.80
N LYS A 118 10.76 2.29 6.56
CA LYS A 118 11.57 1.27 5.88
C LYS A 118 11.90 1.65 4.44
N PHE A 119 11.04 2.42 3.79
CA PHE A 119 11.27 2.95 2.44
C PHE A 119 11.92 4.34 2.47
N SER A 120 12.37 4.81 3.62
CA SER A 120 13.00 6.14 3.79
C SER A 120 12.09 7.31 3.37
N ILE A 121 10.78 7.16 3.57
CA ILE A 121 9.80 8.19 3.31
C ILE A 121 9.68 9.07 4.55
N GLU A 122 9.91 10.37 4.39
CA GLU A 122 9.90 11.31 5.51
C GLU A 122 8.53 11.91 5.81
N ILE A 123 7.66 12.01 4.81
CA ILE A 123 6.32 12.55 5.02
C ILE A 123 5.40 11.53 5.66
N LYS A 124 4.38 12.00 6.35
CA LYS A 124 3.41 11.13 7.01
C LYS A 124 2.36 10.62 6.04
N ILE A 125 2.17 9.30 6.02
CA ILE A 125 1.07 8.65 5.33
C ILE A 125 0.13 8.11 6.41
N ILE A 126 -1.11 8.57 6.40
CA ILE A 126 -2.07 8.33 7.47
C ILE A 126 -3.32 7.69 6.87
N PRO A 127 -3.67 6.45 7.27
CA PRO A 127 -4.99 5.90 6.92
C PRO A 127 -6.09 6.79 7.50
N VAL A 128 -7.15 7.01 6.74
CA VAL A 128 -8.24 7.88 7.19
C VAL A 128 -8.94 7.33 8.45
N THR A 129 -8.89 6.02 8.65
CA THR A 129 -9.40 5.37 9.84
C THR A 129 -8.60 4.10 10.13
N GLU A 130 -8.66 3.65 11.40
CA GLU A 130 -8.10 2.36 11.83
C GLU A 130 -9.05 1.20 11.53
N ASP A 131 -10.28 1.49 11.15
CA ASP A 131 -11.29 0.45 10.96
C ASP A 131 -10.91 -0.48 9.82
N ARG A 132 -11.05 -1.77 10.08
CA ARG A 132 -10.84 -2.82 9.09
C ARG A 132 -12.18 -3.39 8.68
N LYS A 133 -12.35 -3.64 7.39
CA LYS A 133 -13.54 -4.32 6.90
C LYS A 133 -13.59 -5.73 7.48
N SER A 134 -14.74 -6.11 8.01
CA SER A 134 -14.96 -7.46 8.49
C SER A 134 -14.89 -8.45 7.33
N VAL A 135 -14.23 -9.59 7.58
CA VAL A 135 -14.31 -10.74 6.68
C VAL A 135 -15.59 -11.46 7.04
N VAL A 136 -16.50 -11.50 6.10
CA VAL A 136 -17.77 -12.19 6.28
C VAL A 136 -17.73 -13.51 5.55
#